data_032237dc79431ed63f55fc6d1d0e5876
#
_entry.id   032237dc79431ed63f55fc6d1d0e5876
#
_cell.length_a   1.000
_cell.length_b   1.000
_cell.length_c   1.000
_cell.angle_alpha   90.00
_cell.angle_beta   90.00
_cell.angle_gamma   90.00
#
_symmetry.space_group_name_H-M   'P 1'
#
loop_
_entity.id
_entity.type
_entity.pdbx_description
1 polymer ?
#
loop_
_entity_poly.entity_id
_entity_poly.type
_entity_poly.pdbx_seq_one_letter_code
_entity_poly.pdbx_strand_id
1 'polypeptide(L)'
;MFGKNAKVDLELNRDVEQLIKTGGKEKLLPIVQAGEPVLRQRTVAYNGQLSKRTLAKLIDTMHTTMLEAPGVGLAAPQIGLGLALAVVEDHVRDDEDDPREIAEFPFHVIINPSYKPTSDKTASFYEGCLSFDGYQAVRKRWLDITAEWDDEDGKHHSEPLHGWPARLFPRWWCPHASSSTKPII
;
A
#
# COMPACT_ATOMS: atom_id res chain seq x y z
N MET A 1 -2.31 -16.35 9.83
CA MET A 1 -3.69 -16.28 10.38
C MET A 1 -3.69 -15.23 11.46
N PHE A 2 -4.34 -14.08 11.21
CA PHE A 2 -4.47 -13.02 12.22
C PHE A 2 -4.93 -13.67 13.53
N GLY A 3 -4.30 -13.35 14.64
CA GLY A 3 -4.31 -14.09 15.89
C GLY A 3 -5.62 -14.79 16.23
N LYS A 4 -5.56 -16.03 16.70
CA LYS A 4 -6.72 -16.88 17.04
C LYS A 4 -7.74 -16.22 17.99
N ASN A 5 -7.40 -15.05 18.55
CA ASN A 5 -8.22 -14.24 19.47
C ASN A 5 -8.41 -12.80 18.95
N ALA A 6 -8.30 -12.55 17.63
CA ALA A 6 -8.52 -11.23 17.07
C ALA A 6 -9.96 -10.78 17.41
N LYS A 7 -10.06 -9.76 18.25
CA LYS A 7 -11.35 -9.17 18.62
C LYS A 7 -11.63 -8.01 17.65
N VAL A 8 -12.79 -8.09 16.99
CA VAL A 8 -13.25 -6.99 16.14
C VAL A 8 -13.42 -5.74 17.01
N ASP A 9 -12.79 -4.65 16.59
CA ASP A 9 -13.00 -3.32 17.12
C ASP A 9 -14.31 -2.78 16.50
N LEU A 10 -15.36 -2.70 17.30
CA LEU A 10 -16.69 -2.33 16.81
C LEU A 10 -16.76 -0.85 16.37
N GLU A 11 -15.98 0.03 16.98
CA GLU A 11 -15.92 1.45 16.62
C GLU A 11 -15.21 1.60 15.27
N LEU A 12 -13.98 1.09 15.17
CA LEU A 12 -13.23 1.08 13.92
C LEU A 12 -14.00 0.40 12.78
N ASN A 13 -14.64 -0.74 13.05
CA ASN A 13 -15.41 -1.45 12.02
C ASN A 13 -16.57 -0.61 11.50
N ARG A 14 -17.26 0.15 12.38
CA ARG A 14 -18.34 1.05 12.00
C ARG A 14 -17.81 2.24 11.19
N ASP A 15 -16.69 2.82 11.59
CA ASP A 15 -16.07 3.95 10.91
C ASP A 15 -15.63 3.55 9.49
N VAL A 16 -15.04 2.37 9.34
CA VAL A 16 -14.68 1.82 8.02
C VAL A 16 -15.92 1.54 7.17
N GLU A 17 -16.99 1.00 7.74
CA GLU A 17 -18.25 0.81 7.01
C GLU A 17 -18.86 2.15 6.57
N GLN A 18 -18.72 3.19 7.37
CA GLN A 18 -19.17 4.54 7.01
C GLN A 18 -18.29 5.12 5.90
N LEU A 19 -16.98 4.98 5.99
CA LEU A 19 -16.03 5.38 4.94
C LEU A 19 -16.38 4.71 3.60
N ILE A 20 -16.59 3.38 3.59
CA ILE A 20 -17.00 2.65 2.39
C ILE A 20 -18.28 3.21 1.77
N LYS A 21 -19.24 3.61 2.60
CA LYS A 21 -20.50 4.21 2.11
C LYS A 21 -20.30 5.56 1.42
N THR A 22 -19.26 6.32 1.78
CA THR A 22 -18.94 7.59 1.10
C THR A 22 -18.58 7.39 -0.36
N GLY A 23 -18.05 6.22 -0.74
CA GLY A 23 -17.76 5.86 -2.12
C GLY A 23 -18.99 5.74 -3.03
N GLY A 24 -20.18 5.70 -2.46
CA GLY A 24 -21.44 5.66 -3.19
C GLY A 24 -21.60 4.46 -4.12
N LYS A 25 -22.32 4.66 -5.24
CA LYS A 25 -22.56 3.60 -6.24
C LYS A 25 -21.30 3.24 -7.04
N GLU A 26 -20.40 4.21 -7.20
CA GLU A 26 -19.17 4.08 -7.97
C GLU A 26 -18.06 3.40 -7.17
N LYS A 27 -18.23 3.23 -5.84
CA LYS A 27 -17.24 2.68 -4.92
C LYS A 27 -15.90 3.42 -4.95
N LEU A 28 -15.91 4.74 -5.13
CA LEU A 28 -14.72 5.57 -5.18
C LEU A 28 -14.51 6.29 -3.86
N LEU A 29 -13.45 5.94 -3.14
CA LEU A 29 -13.08 6.59 -1.89
C LEU A 29 -12.36 7.91 -2.14
N PRO A 30 -12.59 8.93 -1.32
CA PRO A 30 -11.82 10.17 -1.41
C PRO A 30 -10.35 9.88 -1.05
N ILE A 31 -9.43 10.31 -1.92
CA ILE A 31 -8.00 10.23 -1.65
C ILE A 31 -7.55 11.52 -0.97
N VAL A 32 -7.06 11.40 0.24
CA VAL A 32 -6.56 12.54 1.02
C VAL A 32 -5.23 13.05 0.45
N GLN A 33 -5.05 14.36 0.46
CA GLN A 33 -3.89 15.01 -0.14
C GLN A 33 -2.80 15.33 0.88
N ALA A 34 -1.60 15.59 0.39
CA ALA A 34 -0.45 15.99 1.19
C ALA A 34 -0.80 17.17 2.12
N GLY A 35 -0.41 17.03 3.39
CA GLY A 35 -0.82 17.94 4.46
C GLY A 35 -1.68 17.27 5.51
N GLU A 36 -2.46 16.27 5.14
CA GLU A 36 -3.31 15.51 6.06
C GLU A 36 -2.46 14.73 7.09
N PRO A 37 -2.77 14.85 8.39
CA PRO A 37 -1.97 14.23 9.46
C PRO A 37 -1.82 12.72 9.32
N VAL A 38 -2.85 12.02 8.86
CA VAL A 38 -2.85 10.55 8.70
C VAL A 38 -1.73 10.05 7.79
N LEU A 39 -1.33 10.84 6.79
CA LEU A 39 -0.24 10.49 5.86
C LEU A 39 1.16 10.54 6.52
N ARG A 40 1.28 11.21 7.67
CA ARG A 40 2.54 11.34 8.42
C ARG A 40 2.58 10.55 9.71
N GLN A 41 1.43 10.06 10.15
CA GLN A 41 1.30 9.27 11.36
C GLN A 41 1.78 7.84 11.09
N ARG A 42 2.25 7.21 12.17
CA ARG A 42 2.57 5.79 12.14
C ARG A 42 1.29 4.98 12.03
N THR A 43 1.23 4.10 11.04
CA THR A 43 0.09 3.19 10.91
C THR A 43 0.02 2.19 12.06
N VAL A 44 -1.18 1.80 12.40
CA VAL A 44 -1.44 0.73 13.37
C VAL A 44 -1.40 -0.61 12.62
N ALA A 45 -0.73 -1.59 13.19
CA ALA A 45 -0.71 -2.94 12.64
C ALA A 45 -2.12 -3.52 12.59
N TYR A 46 -2.44 -4.19 11.48
CA TYR A 46 -3.70 -4.90 11.36
C TYR A 46 -3.59 -6.28 12.02
N ASN A 47 -4.45 -6.52 13.01
CA ASN A 47 -4.49 -7.77 13.79
C ASN A 47 -5.88 -8.42 13.77
N GLY A 48 -6.70 -8.13 12.74
CA GLY A 48 -8.08 -8.63 12.65
C GLY A 48 -9.11 -7.74 13.33
N GLN A 49 -8.86 -6.42 13.44
CA GLN A 49 -9.76 -5.45 14.05
C GLN A 49 -11.05 -5.24 13.26
N LEU A 50 -11.07 -5.58 11.96
CA LEU A 50 -12.27 -5.51 11.13
C LEU A 50 -12.92 -6.88 11.01
N SER A 51 -14.25 -6.90 10.86
CA SER A 51 -14.95 -8.12 10.47
C SER A 51 -14.49 -8.57 9.07
N LYS A 52 -14.50 -9.87 8.79
CA LYS A 52 -14.14 -10.39 7.46
C LYS A 52 -14.94 -9.72 6.34
N ARG A 53 -16.22 -9.45 6.58
CA ARG A 53 -17.10 -8.78 5.61
C ARG A 53 -16.66 -7.33 5.36
N THR A 54 -16.31 -6.60 6.41
CA THR A 54 -15.87 -5.21 6.30
C THR A 54 -14.51 -5.11 5.63
N LEU A 55 -13.56 -6.00 5.99
CA LEU A 55 -12.25 -6.07 5.35
C LEU A 55 -12.38 -6.36 3.84
N ALA A 56 -13.14 -7.37 3.45
CA ALA A 56 -13.34 -7.71 2.04
C ALA A 56 -13.95 -6.55 1.24
N LYS A 57 -14.93 -5.84 1.80
CA LYS A 57 -15.52 -4.65 1.16
C LYS A 57 -14.52 -3.49 1.05
N LEU A 58 -13.70 -3.28 2.09
CA LEU A 58 -12.68 -2.24 2.09
C LEU A 58 -11.67 -2.52 0.97
N ILE A 59 -11.17 -3.75 0.88
CA ILE A 59 -10.23 -4.17 -0.17
C ILE A 59 -10.83 -3.95 -1.57
N ASP A 60 -12.06 -4.41 -1.83
CA ASP A 60 -12.75 -4.23 -3.11
C ASP A 60 -12.91 -2.74 -3.47
N THR A 61 -13.29 -1.92 -2.49
CA THR A 61 -13.47 -0.48 -2.69
C THR A 61 -12.14 0.25 -2.90
N MET A 62 -11.09 -0.13 -2.17
CA MET A 62 -9.73 0.39 -2.36
C MET A 62 -9.19 0.03 -3.73
N HIS A 63 -9.39 -1.22 -4.17
CA HIS A 63 -8.95 -1.69 -5.49
C HIS A 63 -9.63 -0.89 -6.60
N THR A 64 -10.96 -0.75 -6.57
CA THR A 64 -11.71 0.08 -7.51
C THR A 64 -11.19 1.52 -7.54
N THR A 65 -11.00 2.12 -6.37
CA THR A 65 -10.47 3.50 -6.24
C THR A 65 -9.08 3.63 -6.84
N MET A 66 -8.21 2.65 -6.61
CA MET A 66 -6.84 2.63 -7.15
C MET A 66 -6.83 2.61 -8.68
N LEU A 67 -7.65 1.75 -9.29
CA LEU A 67 -7.72 1.60 -10.74
C LEU A 67 -8.29 2.87 -11.41
N GLU A 68 -9.34 3.45 -10.86
CA GLU A 68 -9.95 4.68 -11.38
C GLU A 68 -9.05 5.92 -11.21
N ALA A 69 -8.20 5.94 -10.19
CA ALA A 69 -7.22 7.00 -9.95
C ALA A 69 -5.91 6.84 -10.75
N PRO A 70 -5.87 6.07 -11.84
CA PRO A 70 -4.80 5.38 -12.54
C PRO A 70 -3.52 5.15 -11.70
N GLY A 71 -3.70 4.56 -10.53
CA GLY A 71 -2.62 4.19 -9.62
C GLY A 71 -2.24 2.72 -9.75
N VAL A 72 -1.02 2.40 -9.35
CA VAL A 72 -0.50 1.02 -9.25
C VAL A 72 -0.53 0.49 -7.81
N GLY A 73 -1.10 1.27 -6.90
CA GLY A 73 -1.28 0.90 -5.50
C GLY A 73 -1.90 2.01 -4.67
N LEU A 74 -2.65 1.62 -3.64
CA LEU A 74 -3.33 2.51 -2.72
C LEU A 74 -3.21 1.97 -1.29
N ALA A 75 -2.63 2.79 -0.40
CA ALA A 75 -2.52 2.46 1.02
C ALA A 75 -3.70 3.04 1.82
N ALA A 76 -4.08 2.36 2.90
CA ALA A 76 -5.16 2.81 3.78
C ALA A 76 -4.98 4.23 4.32
N PRO A 77 -3.79 4.74 4.65
CA PRO A 77 -3.62 6.14 5.01
C PRO A 77 -4.03 7.13 3.92
N GLN A 78 -3.93 6.75 2.64
CA GLN A 78 -4.32 7.61 1.53
C GLN A 78 -5.84 7.78 1.39
N ILE A 79 -6.62 6.97 2.07
CA ILE A 79 -8.06 7.10 2.20
C ILE A 79 -8.48 7.53 3.62
N GLY A 80 -7.56 8.07 4.41
CA GLY A 80 -7.83 8.57 5.75
C GLY A 80 -7.79 7.51 6.86
N LEU A 81 -7.43 6.26 6.56
CA LEU A 81 -7.45 5.15 7.52
C LEU A 81 -6.03 4.77 7.96
N GLY A 82 -5.68 5.01 9.22
CA GLY A 82 -4.33 4.80 9.78
C GLY A 82 -3.94 3.35 10.00
N LEU A 83 -4.29 2.42 9.11
CA LEU A 83 -3.95 0.99 9.19
C LEU A 83 -2.80 0.61 8.27
N ALA A 84 -2.01 -0.38 8.68
CA ALA A 84 -0.95 -0.99 7.88
C ALA A 84 -1.55 -1.96 6.85
N LEU A 85 -2.23 -1.43 5.85
CA LEU A 85 -2.92 -2.14 4.77
C LEU A 85 -2.78 -1.37 3.46
N ALA A 86 -2.55 -2.07 2.36
CA ALA A 86 -2.52 -1.53 1.02
C ALA A 86 -3.05 -2.56 0.01
N VAL A 87 -3.47 -2.07 -1.15
CA VAL A 87 -3.73 -2.85 -2.35
C VAL A 87 -2.75 -2.43 -3.43
N VAL A 88 -2.24 -3.36 -4.20
CA VAL A 88 -1.24 -3.13 -5.25
C VAL A 88 -1.55 -4.01 -6.44
N GLU A 89 -1.48 -3.44 -7.64
CA GLU A 89 -1.58 -4.15 -8.91
C GLU A 89 -0.93 -3.31 -10.00
N ASP A 90 -0.11 -3.92 -10.85
CA ASP A 90 0.38 -3.28 -12.05
C ASP A 90 0.43 -4.30 -13.19
N HIS A 91 -0.14 -3.93 -14.34
CA HIS A 91 -0.14 -4.75 -15.52
C HIS A 91 1.08 -4.45 -16.38
N VAL A 92 1.58 -5.48 -17.07
CA VAL A 92 2.70 -5.32 -18.00
C VAL A 92 2.34 -4.25 -19.03
N ARG A 93 3.25 -3.33 -19.22
CA ARG A 93 3.28 -2.41 -20.33
C ARG A 93 4.35 -2.92 -21.28
N ASP A 94 4.00 -3.11 -22.55
CA ASP A 94 4.90 -3.63 -23.58
C ASP A 94 6.00 -2.60 -23.93
N ASP A 95 6.90 -2.36 -22.98
CA ASP A 95 8.09 -1.54 -23.15
C ASP A 95 9.30 -2.31 -22.59
N GLU A 96 9.81 -3.24 -23.40
CA GLU A 96 10.95 -4.09 -23.04
C GLU A 96 12.23 -3.27 -22.77
N ASP A 97 12.30 -2.04 -23.28
CA ASP A 97 13.45 -1.14 -23.12
C ASP A 97 13.31 -0.18 -21.93
N ASP A 98 12.24 -0.27 -21.13
CA ASP A 98 12.06 0.61 -19.96
C ASP A 98 13.13 0.33 -18.90
N PRO A 99 13.99 1.32 -18.59
CA PRO A 99 15.08 1.13 -17.62
C PRO A 99 14.61 0.86 -16.20
N ARG A 100 13.31 0.94 -15.94
CA ARG A 100 12.69 0.62 -14.65
C ARG A 100 12.48 -0.87 -14.45
N GLU A 101 12.72 -1.70 -15.50
CA GLU A 101 12.48 -3.13 -15.48
C GLU A 101 11.03 -3.45 -15.07
N ILE A 102 10.06 -2.78 -15.75
CA ILE A 102 8.65 -2.93 -15.45
C ILE A 102 8.24 -4.37 -15.72
N ALA A 103 7.75 -5.04 -14.67
CA ALA A 103 7.23 -6.39 -14.72
C ALA A 103 5.81 -6.40 -14.17
N GLU A 104 5.02 -7.38 -14.60
CA GLU A 104 3.70 -7.62 -14.06
C GLU A 104 3.78 -7.83 -12.53
N PHE A 105 2.90 -7.13 -11.83
CA PHE A 105 2.68 -7.33 -10.41
C PHE A 105 1.17 -7.57 -10.22
N PRO A 106 0.74 -8.84 -10.14
CA PRO A 106 -0.68 -9.16 -10.03
C PRO A 106 -1.28 -8.56 -8.76
N PHE A 107 -2.59 -8.52 -8.68
CA PHE A 107 -3.28 -7.98 -7.52
C PHE A 107 -2.83 -8.65 -6.22
N HIS A 108 -2.41 -7.81 -5.27
CA HIS A 108 -2.05 -8.23 -3.92
C HIS A 108 -2.70 -7.33 -2.87
N VAL A 109 -3.14 -7.96 -1.81
CA VAL A 109 -3.45 -7.30 -0.54
C VAL A 109 -2.23 -7.41 0.35
N ILE A 110 -1.71 -6.27 0.78
CA ILE A 110 -0.48 -6.18 1.56
C ILE A 110 -0.84 -5.66 2.95
N ILE A 111 -0.71 -6.52 3.96
CA ILE A 111 -1.02 -6.22 5.35
C ILE A 111 0.26 -6.35 6.18
N ASN A 112 0.51 -5.39 7.07
CA ASN A 112 1.68 -5.34 7.94
C ASN A 112 3.01 -5.52 7.19
N PRO A 113 3.23 -4.82 6.07
CA PRO A 113 4.41 -5.02 5.25
C PRO A 113 5.71 -4.72 5.97
N SER A 114 6.75 -5.48 5.62
CA SER A 114 8.14 -5.14 5.93
C SER A 114 9.05 -5.54 4.78
N TYR A 115 10.23 -4.96 4.70
CA TYR A 115 11.22 -5.36 3.70
C TYR A 115 12.64 -5.16 4.19
N LYS A 116 13.55 -5.92 3.60
CA LYS A 116 15.00 -5.79 3.81
C LYS A 116 15.72 -5.76 2.46
N PRO A 117 16.65 -4.82 2.23
CA PRO A 117 17.53 -4.87 1.08
C PRO A 117 18.36 -6.14 1.09
N THR A 118 18.55 -6.75 -0.08
CA THR A 118 19.36 -7.95 -0.26
C THR A 118 20.61 -7.68 -1.10
N SER A 119 20.73 -6.47 -1.66
CA SER A 119 21.94 -5.97 -2.33
C SER A 119 22.13 -4.49 -2.06
N ASP A 120 23.34 -3.96 -2.37
CA ASP A 120 23.63 -2.54 -2.30
C ASP A 120 23.21 -1.77 -3.58
N LYS A 121 22.66 -2.48 -4.57
CA LYS A 121 22.23 -1.89 -5.82
C LYS A 121 20.99 -1.03 -5.65
N THR A 122 21.01 0.14 -6.23
CA THR A 122 19.90 1.11 -6.17
C THR A 122 19.69 1.76 -7.53
N ALA A 123 18.45 2.18 -7.81
CA ALA A 123 18.11 3.00 -8.96
C ALA A 123 17.22 4.19 -8.56
N SER A 124 17.32 5.28 -9.30
CA SER A 124 16.57 6.51 -9.06
C SER A 124 15.68 6.81 -10.25
N PHE A 125 14.38 6.88 -10.04
CA PHE A 125 13.38 7.21 -11.06
C PHE A 125 12.35 8.19 -10.50
N TYR A 126 11.60 8.85 -11.40
CA TYR A 126 10.45 9.63 -11.00
C TYR A 126 9.32 8.74 -10.48
N GLU A 127 8.75 9.12 -9.35
CA GLU A 127 7.58 8.47 -8.76
C GLU A 127 6.51 9.53 -8.46
N GLY A 128 5.27 9.27 -8.91
CA GLY A 128 4.08 10.01 -8.50
C GLY A 128 3.44 9.39 -7.25
N CYS A 129 2.49 10.07 -6.67
CA CYS A 129 1.68 9.57 -5.56
C CYS A 129 0.27 10.13 -5.69
N LEU A 130 -0.75 9.28 -5.49
CA LEU A 130 -2.15 9.69 -5.56
C LEU A 130 -2.53 10.76 -4.51
N SER A 131 -1.78 10.81 -3.40
CA SER A 131 -1.93 11.84 -2.36
C SER A 131 -1.09 13.11 -2.62
N PHE A 132 -0.48 13.24 -3.80
CA PHE A 132 0.33 14.38 -4.18
C PHE A 132 0.12 14.69 -5.66
N ASP A 133 -1.12 15.08 -5.94
CA ASP A 133 -1.61 15.26 -7.31
C ASP A 133 -0.78 16.28 -8.10
N GLY A 134 -0.49 15.94 -9.37
CA GLY A 134 0.26 16.79 -10.30
C GLY A 134 1.78 16.83 -10.07
N TYR A 135 2.32 16.12 -9.08
CA TYR A 135 3.75 16.16 -8.76
C TYR A 135 4.39 14.77 -8.83
N GLN A 136 5.65 14.78 -9.22
CA GLN A 136 6.54 13.63 -9.18
C GLN A 136 7.86 14.01 -8.51
N ALA A 137 8.50 13.06 -7.87
CA ALA A 137 9.82 13.26 -7.26
C ALA A 137 10.75 12.11 -7.63
N VAL A 138 12.03 12.43 -7.84
CA VAL A 138 13.05 11.39 -8.03
C VAL A 138 13.26 10.65 -6.71
N ARG A 139 13.10 9.33 -6.75
CA ARG A 139 13.24 8.46 -5.59
C ARG A 139 14.26 7.37 -5.84
N LYS A 140 15.26 7.33 -4.96
CA LYS A 140 16.23 6.25 -4.90
C LYS A 140 15.62 5.05 -4.17
N ARG A 141 15.63 3.89 -4.82
CA ARG A 141 15.13 2.62 -4.26
C ARG A 141 16.16 1.52 -4.42
N TRP A 142 16.10 0.54 -3.53
CA TRP A 142 16.83 -0.71 -3.68
C TRP A 142 16.31 -1.49 -4.89
N LEU A 143 17.20 -2.11 -5.66
CA LEU A 143 16.80 -2.97 -6.77
C LEU A 143 16.39 -4.36 -6.29
N ASP A 144 16.99 -4.83 -5.20
CA ASP A 144 16.74 -6.16 -4.66
C ASP A 144 16.32 -6.05 -3.20
N ILE A 145 15.16 -6.62 -2.87
CA ILE A 145 14.66 -6.70 -1.50
C ILE A 145 14.09 -8.09 -1.22
N THR A 146 14.05 -8.49 0.04
CA THR A 146 13.10 -9.48 0.52
C THR A 146 11.93 -8.72 1.15
N ALA A 147 10.73 -8.93 0.61
CA ALA A 147 9.49 -8.36 1.09
C ALA A 147 8.74 -9.37 1.95
N GLU A 148 8.13 -8.92 3.04
CA GLU A 148 7.32 -9.74 3.94
C GLU A 148 5.98 -9.04 4.19
N TRP A 149 4.87 -9.78 4.13
CA TRP A 149 3.52 -9.27 4.43
C TRP A 149 2.55 -10.40 4.75
N ASP A 150 1.42 -10.06 5.28
CA ASP A 150 0.28 -10.96 5.40
C ASP A 150 -0.76 -10.61 4.33
N ASP A 151 -1.46 -11.61 3.78
CA ASP A 151 -2.62 -11.40 2.92
C ASP A 151 -3.92 -11.22 3.73
N GLU A 152 -5.04 -11.05 3.05
CA GLU A 152 -6.36 -10.86 3.67
C GLU A 152 -6.86 -12.06 4.47
N ASP A 153 -6.35 -13.24 4.19
CA ASP A 153 -6.64 -14.46 4.94
C ASP A 153 -5.68 -14.65 6.14
N GLY A 154 -4.71 -13.76 6.29
CA GLY A 154 -3.68 -13.80 7.33
C GLY A 154 -2.60 -14.85 7.07
N LYS A 155 -2.41 -15.24 5.82
CA LYS A 155 -1.27 -16.06 5.40
C LYS A 155 -0.05 -15.16 5.24
N HIS A 156 1.05 -15.56 5.85
CA HIS A 156 2.32 -14.85 5.74
C HIS A 156 3.04 -15.18 4.43
N HIS A 157 3.55 -14.14 3.78
CA HIS A 157 4.37 -14.21 2.58
C HIS A 157 5.74 -13.63 2.85
N SER A 158 6.77 -14.24 2.24
CA SER A 158 8.15 -13.74 2.27
C SER A 158 8.78 -14.04 0.91
N GLU A 159 9.00 -13.01 0.10
CA GLU A 159 9.39 -13.17 -1.30
C GLU A 159 10.55 -12.26 -1.68
N PRO A 160 11.51 -12.74 -2.47
CA PRO A 160 12.51 -11.90 -3.10
C PRO A 160 11.84 -11.11 -4.24
N LEU A 161 12.02 -9.80 -4.25
CA LEU A 161 11.54 -8.91 -5.29
C LEU A 161 12.72 -8.17 -5.93
N HIS A 162 12.68 -8.02 -7.27
CA HIS A 162 13.68 -7.30 -8.05
C HIS A 162 13.05 -6.22 -8.92
N GLY A 163 13.81 -5.16 -9.24
CA GLY A 163 13.44 -4.13 -10.22
C GLY A 163 12.13 -3.40 -9.84
N TRP A 164 11.15 -3.46 -10.74
CA TRP A 164 9.88 -2.75 -10.55
C TRP A 164 9.05 -3.25 -9.35
N PRO A 165 8.82 -4.56 -9.13
CA PRO A 165 8.18 -5.07 -7.92
C PRO A 165 8.86 -4.62 -6.62
N ALA A 166 10.20 -4.65 -6.58
CA ALA A 166 10.96 -4.16 -5.43
C ALA A 166 10.78 -2.65 -5.20
N ARG A 167 10.46 -1.89 -6.25
CA ARG A 167 10.17 -0.46 -6.19
C ARG A 167 8.74 -0.18 -5.73
N LEU A 168 7.77 -0.99 -6.18
CA LEU A 168 6.37 -0.83 -5.79
C LEU A 168 6.16 -1.08 -4.30
N PHE A 169 6.74 -2.15 -3.75
CA PHE A 169 6.49 -2.59 -2.39
C PHE A 169 6.80 -1.54 -1.31
N PRO A 170 7.95 -0.81 -1.33
CA PRO A 170 8.28 0.20 -0.32
C PRO A 170 7.52 1.53 -0.46
N ARG A 171 6.78 1.76 -1.54
CA ARG A 171 6.12 3.06 -1.81
C ARG A 171 5.07 3.41 -0.75
N TRP A 172 4.44 2.40 -0.20
CA TRP A 172 3.29 2.52 0.69
C TRP A 172 3.67 2.41 2.15
N TRP A 173 4.87 1.92 2.41
CA TRP A 173 5.35 1.67 3.75
C TRP A 173 6.62 2.45 4.00
N CYS A 174 6.58 3.36 4.97
CA CYS A 174 7.76 3.95 5.56
C CYS A 174 8.02 3.24 6.89
N PRO A 175 8.82 2.14 6.91
CA PRO A 175 9.23 1.55 8.18
C PRO A 175 10.14 2.55 8.83
N HIS A 176 9.78 2.99 10.03
CA HIS A 176 10.61 3.74 10.96
C HIS A 176 11.85 4.44 10.40
N ALA A 177 11.88 5.72 10.54
CA ALA A 177 13.07 6.53 10.62
C ALA A 177 14.01 6.07 11.79
N SER A 178 14.55 4.84 11.71
CA SER A 178 15.70 4.44 12.51
C SER A 178 16.98 4.43 11.69
N SER A 179 16.92 4.82 10.40
CA SER A 179 18.12 5.11 9.61
C SER A 179 17.79 6.20 8.60
N SER A 180 18.20 7.42 8.87
CA SER A 180 18.54 8.56 7.96
C SER A 180 17.64 8.92 6.78
N THR A 181 16.53 8.31 6.51
CA THR A 181 15.58 8.72 5.47
C THR A 181 14.26 9.14 6.12
N LYS A 182 14.11 10.45 6.28
CA LYS A 182 12.84 11.07 6.70
C LYS A 182 11.73 10.64 5.75
N PRO A 183 10.48 10.43 6.28
CA PRO A 183 9.32 10.27 5.41
C PRO A 183 9.29 11.47 4.49
N ILE A 184 9.14 11.21 3.21
CA ILE A 184 9.03 12.27 2.23
C ILE A 184 7.60 12.27 1.78
N ILE A 185 6.93 13.25 2.24
CA ILE A 185 5.92 13.93 1.46
C ILE A 185 6.64 15.05 0.74
#